data_4b1dead188ec237f1f1662ff27db840d
#
_entry.id   4b1dead188ec237f1f1662ff27db840d
#
_cell.length_a   1.000
_cell.length_b   1.000
_cell.length_c   1.000
_cell.angle_alpha   90.00
_cell.angle_beta   90.00
_cell.angle_gamma   90.00
#
_symmetry.space_group_name_H-M   'P 1'
#
loop_
_entity.id
_entity.type
_entity.pdbx_description
1 polymer ?
#
loop_
_entity_poly.entity_id
_entity_poly.type
_entity_poly.pdbx_seq_one_letter_code
_entity_poly.pdbx_strand_id
1 'polypeptide(L)'
;MNRGKYIVLTNNPLVFDKLEKTHEVIYLETTYEGLLREVRDRIHDGHLLLTHPLSGSVKPNETPYKSVLISAGKEEVDRRSLTIIENAIDACHKFQDKTG
;
A
#
# COMPACT_ATOMS: atom_id res chain seq x y z
N MET A 1 -21.86 -3.46 -10.60
CA MET A 1 -21.28 -3.24 -9.29
C MET A 1 -19.81 -3.40 -9.28
N ASN A 2 -19.12 -2.42 -8.81
CA ASN A 2 -17.67 -2.43 -8.93
C ASN A 2 -16.96 -2.53 -7.60
N ARG A 3 -17.68 -2.89 -6.56
CA ARG A 3 -17.11 -2.94 -5.25
C ARG A 3 -15.92 -3.86 -5.14
N GLY A 4 -15.94 -4.95 -5.89
CA GLY A 4 -14.89 -5.92 -5.80
C GLY A 4 -13.67 -5.64 -6.64
N LYS A 5 -13.61 -4.48 -7.29
CA LYS A 5 -12.52 -4.24 -8.22
C LYS A 5 -11.23 -3.82 -7.54
N TYR A 6 -11.29 -3.29 -6.34
CA TYR A 6 -10.07 -2.93 -5.65
C TYR A 6 -10.26 -3.03 -4.14
N ILE A 7 -9.13 -3.10 -3.45
CA ILE A 7 -9.06 -3.14 -2.01
C ILE A 7 -8.14 -2.02 -1.57
N VAL A 8 -8.51 -1.31 -0.50
CA VAL A 8 -7.69 -0.28 0.08
C VAL A 8 -6.92 -0.89 1.25
N LEU A 9 -5.59 -0.83 1.20
CA LEU A 9 -4.77 -1.17 2.36
C LEU A 9 -4.28 0.12 3.00
N THR A 10 -4.48 0.26 4.30
CA THR A 10 -4.12 1.48 5.00
C THR A 10 -3.70 1.18 6.42
N ASN A 11 -2.76 1.98 6.92
CA ASN A 11 -2.42 1.97 8.33
C ASN A 11 -2.99 3.20 9.05
N ASN A 12 -3.88 3.93 8.40
CA ASN A 12 -4.49 5.13 8.97
C ASN A 12 -5.91 4.80 9.45
N PRO A 13 -6.15 4.83 10.76
CA PRO A 13 -7.49 4.48 11.26
C PRO A 13 -8.59 5.43 10.79
N LEU A 14 -8.25 6.67 10.45
CA LEU A 14 -9.25 7.60 9.94
C LEU A 14 -9.72 7.20 8.55
N VAL A 15 -8.82 6.69 7.72
CA VAL A 15 -9.19 6.20 6.40
C VAL A 15 -10.10 4.98 6.54
N PHE A 16 -9.76 4.08 7.45
CA PHE A 16 -10.61 2.91 7.71
C PHE A 16 -12.01 3.35 8.13
N ASP A 17 -12.09 4.26 9.09
CA ASP A 17 -13.38 4.72 9.60
C ASP A 17 -14.23 5.35 8.50
N LYS A 18 -13.60 6.09 7.59
CA LYS A 18 -14.33 6.78 6.54
C LYS A 18 -14.81 5.85 5.44
N LEU A 19 -14.04 4.82 5.13
CA LEU A 19 -14.27 4.02 3.95
C LEU A 19 -14.85 2.64 4.22
N GLU A 20 -14.81 2.16 5.46
CA GLU A 20 -15.12 0.76 5.74
C GLU A 20 -16.53 0.36 5.31
N LYS A 21 -17.47 1.29 5.31
CA LYS A 21 -18.88 0.96 4.97
C LYS A 21 -19.14 0.95 3.48
N THR A 22 -18.28 1.59 2.70
CA THR A 22 -18.51 1.74 1.26
C THR A 22 -17.46 1.05 0.42
N HIS A 23 -16.32 0.68 1.01
CA HIS A 23 -15.20 0.09 0.29
C HIS A 23 -14.67 -1.10 1.06
N GLU A 24 -13.99 -1.98 0.35
CA GLU A 24 -13.26 -3.04 1.01
C GLU A 24 -11.92 -2.47 1.48
N VAL A 25 -11.76 -2.35 2.78
CA VAL A 25 -10.58 -1.73 3.38
C VAL A 25 -9.93 -2.72 4.34
N ILE A 26 -8.63 -2.89 4.22
CA ILE A 26 -7.85 -3.67 5.17
C ILE A 26 -7.01 -2.70 5.97
N TYR A 27 -7.28 -2.62 7.24
CA TYR A 27 -6.54 -1.77 8.17
C TYR A 27 -5.42 -2.57 8.81
N LEU A 28 -4.22 -2.02 8.79
CA LEU A 28 -3.04 -2.65 9.35
C LEU A 28 -2.39 -1.69 10.35
N GLU A 29 -2.31 -2.12 11.59
CA GLU A 29 -1.68 -1.31 12.61
C GLU A 29 -0.17 -1.53 12.53
N THR A 30 0.46 -0.80 11.62
CA THR A 30 1.87 -1.01 11.31
C THR A 30 2.49 0.31 10.87
N THR A 31 3.80 0.30 10.67
CA THR A 31 4.53 1.45 10.18
C THR A 31 4.29 1.63 8.68
N TYR A 32 4.75 2.77 8.16
CA TYR A 32 4.71 3.05 6.74
C TYR A 32 5.38 1.92 5.95
N GLU A 33 6.59 1.56 6.34
CA GLU A 33 7.31 0.48 5.66
C GLU A 33 6.60 -0.85 5.83
N GLY A 34 6.05 -1.11 7.02
CA GLY A 34 5.31 -2.34 7.26
C GLY A 34 4.12 -2.48 6.34
N LEU A 35 3.43 -1.38 6.07
CA LEU A 35 2.31 -1.39 5.13
C LEU A 35 2.81 -1.74 3.72
N LEU A 36 3.91 -1.15 3.29
CA LEU A 36 4.45 -1.44 1.97
C LEU A 36 4.86 -2.90 1.83
N ARG A 37 5.39 -3.50 2.90
CA ARG A 37 5.76 -4.91 2.88
C ARG A 37 4.53 -5.80 2.78
N GLU A 38 3.44 -5.41 3.43
CA GLU A 38 2.20 -6.16 3.30
C GLU A 38 1.66 -6.06 1.87
N VAL A 39 1.74 -4.89 1.27
CA VAL A 39 1.35 -4.71 -0.12
C VAL A 39 2.18 -5.62 -1.02
N ARG A 40 3.48 -5.70 -0.77
CA ARG A 40 4.36 -6.59 -1.53
C ARG A 40 3.90 -8.04 -1.43
N ASP A 41 3.54 -8.48 -0.23
CA ASP A 41 3.07 -9.85 -0.04
C ASP A 41 1.80 -10.10 -0.85
N ARG A 42 0.90 -9.12 -0.92
CA ARG A 42 -0.31 -9.25 -1.72
C ARG A 42 -0.01 -9.30 -3.19
N ILE A 43 0.99 -8.55 -3.65
CA ILE A 43 1.42 -8.61 -5.05
C ILE A 43 1.98 -9.98 -5.37
N HIS A 44 2.75 -10.56 -4.47
CA HIS A 44 3.25 -11.92 -4.65
C HIS A 44 2.11 -12.93 -4.72
N ASP A 45 0.99 -12.62 -4.10
CA ASP A 45 -0.19 -13.49 -4.11
C ASP A 45 -1.07 -13.28 -5.35
N GLY A 46 -0.72 -12.34 -6.22
CA GLY A 46 -1.40 -12.14 -7.49
C GLY A 46 -2.19 -10.87 -7.63
N HIS A 47 -2.25 -10.04 -6.61
CA HIS A 47 -2.92 -8.74 -6.71
C HIS A 47 -2.08 -7.76 -7.49
N LEU A 48 -2.75 -6.88 -8.23
CA LEU A 48 -2.08 -5.82 -8.98
C LEU A 48 -2.02 -4.55 -8.13
N LEU A 49 -0.92 -3.82 -8.24
CA LEU A 49 -0.77 -2.52 -7.61
C LEU A 49 -1.47 -1.48 -8.47
N LEU A 50 -2.46 -0.79 -7.92
CA LEU A 50 -3.27 0.15 -8.68
C LEU A 50 -2.84 1.60 -8.48
N THR A 51 -2.26 1.93 -7.31
CA THR A 51 -1.73 3.28 -7.07
C THR A 51 -0.26 3.16 -6.78
N HIS A 52 0.50 4.18 -7.18
CA HIS A 52 1.92 4.20 -6.89
C HIS A 52 2.10 4.41 -5.38
N PRO A 53 2.88 3.56 -4.70
CA PRO A 53 2.98 3.65 -3.23
C PRO A 53 3.64 4.92 -2.73
N LEU A 54 4.38 5.61 -3.57
CA LEU A 54 5.00 6.89 -3.20
C LEU A 54 4.31 8.08 -3.84
N SER A 55 3.11 7.87 -4.39
CA SER A 55 2.37 8.98 -5.00
C SER A 55 1.93 9.97 -3.93
N GLY A 56 1.71 11.20 -4.36
CA GLY A 56 1.41 12.27 -3.45
C GLY A 56 2.69 13.03 -3.11
N SER A 57 2.55 14.12 -2.39
CA SER A 57 3.67 15.00 -2.12
C SER A 57 4.37 14.72 -0.80
N VAL A 58 3.85 13.81 0.00
CA VAL A 58 4.38 13.57 1.34
C VAL A 58 5.37 12.44 1.32
N LYS A 59 6.56 12.70 1.86
CA LYS A 59 7.63 11.70 1.92
C LYS A 59 7.42 10.78 3.12
N PRO A 60 8.00 9.57 3.07
CA PRO A 60 7.81 8.60 4.16
C PRO A 60 8.22 9.12 5.53
N ASN A 61 9.18 10.04 5.60
CA ASN A 61 9.62 10.56 6.88
C ASN A 61 8.77 11.72 7.38
N GLU A 62 7.76 12.14 6.63
CA GLU A 62 6.90 13.24 7.01
C GLU A 62 5.56 12.78 7.59
N THR A 63 5.19 11.54 7.34
CA THR A 63 3.96 11.00 7.90
C THR A 63 4.14 9.50 8.11
N PRO A 64 3.57 8.97 9.21
CA PRO A 64 3.57 7.52 9.40
C PRO A 64 2.47 6.80 8.64
N TYR A 65 1.58 7.54 7.97
CA TYR A 65 0.39 6.94 7.37
C TYR A 65 0.52 6.81 5.87
N LYS A 66 -0.04 5.72 5.35
CA LYS A 66 -0.08 5.48 3.92
C LYS A 66 -1.29 4.62 3.57
N SER A 67 -1.85 4.89 2.41
CA SER A 67 -2.94 4.07 1.86
C SER A 67 -2.57 3.70 0.42
N VAL A 68 -2.82 2.44 0.06
CA VAL A 68 -2.47 1.91 -1.25
C VAL A 68 -3.66 1.10 -1.75
N LEU A 69 -3.96 1.21 -3.04
CA LEU A 69 -5.00 0.43 -3.66
C LEU A 69 -4.39 -0.72 -4.46
N ILE A 70 -4.97 -1.90 -4.27
CA ILE A 70 -4.60 -3.08 -5.06
C ILE A 70 -5.87 -3.65 -5.68
N SER A 71 -5.69 -4.49 -6.71
CA SER A 71 -6.82 -5.15 -7.34
C SER A 71 -7.47 -6.13 -6.37
N ALA A 72 -8.78 -6.30 -6.47
CA ALA A 72 -9.48 -7.29 -5.65
C ALA A 72 -9.21 -8.70 -6.15
N GLY A 73 -9.10 -8.87 -7.46
CA GLY A 73 -8.84 -10.18 -8.05
C GLY A 73 -7.38 -10.55 -8.00
N LYS A 74 -7.12 -11.83 -8.07
CA LYS A 74 -5.76 -12.37 -8.11
C LYS A 74 -5.51 -13.00 -9.47
N GLU A 75 -4.30 -12.80 -9.96
CA GLU A 75 -3.87 -13.38 -11.22
C GLU A 75 -2.41 -13.79 -11.07
N GLU A 76 -1.71 -13.91 -12.18
CA GLU A 76 -0.28 -14.17 -12.10
C GLU A 76 0.43 -12.97 -11.50
N VAL A 77 1.56 -13.22 -10.87
CA VAL A 77 2.35 -12.14 -10.26
C VAL A 77 2.73 -11.13 -11.34
N ASP A 78 2.40 -9.87 -11.09
CA ASP A 78 2.70 -8.79 -12.01
C ASP A 78 4.08 -8.22 -11.68
N ARG A 79 5.02 -8.43 -12.59
CA ARG A 79 6.40 -8.01 -12.35
C ARG A 79 6.53 -6.50 -12.20
N ARG A 80 5.71 -5.75 -12.92
CA ARG A 80 5.75 -4.29 -12.85
C ARG A 80 5.33 -3.82 -11.47
N SER A 81 4.24 -4.38 -10.95
CA SER A 81 3.79 -4.06 -9.59
C SER A 81 4.86 -4.42 -8.57
N LEU A 82 5.48 -5.57 -8.75
CA LEU A 82 6.51 -6.02 -7.82
C LEU A 82 7.72 -5.08 -7.83
N THR A 83 8.17 -4.67 -9.01
CA THR A 83 9.28 -3.75 -9.11
C THR A 83 8.98 -2.42 -8.44
N ILE A 84 7.77 -1.91 -8.65
CA ILE A 84 7.37 -0.63 -8.06
C ILE A 84 7.36 -0.72 -6.54
N ILE A 85 6.78 -1.77 -6.00
CA ILE A 85 6.67 -1.88 -4.54
C ILE A 85 8.03 -2.12 -3.91
N GLU A 86 8.90 -2.91 -4.54
CA GLU A 86 10.24 -3.15 -4.01
C GLU A 86 11.04 -1.85 -3.99
N ASN A 87 10.94 -1.06 -5.06
CA ASN A 87 11.61 0.23 -5.09
C ASN A 87 11.07 1.18 -4.03
N ALA A 88 9.78 1.13 -3.77
CA ALA A 88 9.18 1.98 -2.75
C ALA A 88 9.66 1.59 -1.36
N ILE A 89 9.76 0.31 -1.09
CA ILE A 89 10.26 -0.17 0.20
C ILE A 89 11.72 0.27 0.38
N ASP A 90 12.51 0.13 -0.66
CA ASP A 90 13.92 0.54 -0.62
C ASP A 90 14.05 2.04 -0.36
N ALA A 91 13.24 2.85 -1.04
CA ALA A 91 13.25 4.29 -0.84
C ALA A 91 12.85 4.65 0.59
N CYS A 92 11.84 3.98 1.12
CA CYS A 92 11.40 4.20 2.49
C CYS A 92 12.53 3.90 3.47
N HIS A 93 13.23 2.81 3.24
CA HIS A 93 14.35 2.40 4.08
C HIS A 93 15.46 3.45 4.05
N LYS A 94 15.75 3.97 2.86
CA LYS A 94 16.79 5.00 2.72
C LYS A 94 16.44 6.28 3.44
N PHE A 95 15.16 6.68 3.39
CA PHE A 95 14.74 7.88 4.12
C PHE A 95 14.92 7.69 5.63
N GLN A 96 14.61 6.52 6.13
CA GLN A 96 14.77 6.24 7.54
C GLN A 96 16.24 6.27 7.95
N ASP A 97 17.11 5.73 7.12
CA ASP A 97 18.55 5.74 7.40
C ASP A 97 19.08 7.15 7.48
N LYS A 98 18.58 8.05 6.65
CA LYS A 98 19.05 9.42 6.64
C LYS A 98 18.61 10.22 7.85
N THR A 99 17.52 9.83 8.45
CA THR A 99 17.00 10.54 9.61
C THR A 99 17.50 9.97 10.92
N GLY A 100 18.13 8.83 10.85
CA GLY A 100 18.62 8.12 12.01
C GLY A 100 19.89 8.64 12.62
#